data_f7f5cb05448f1eb072bc802155e7b96b
#
_entry.id   f7f5cb05448f1eb072bc802155e7b96b
#
_cell.length_a   1.000
_cell.length_b   1.000
_cell.length_c   1.000
_cell.angle_alpha   90.00
_cell.angle_beta   90.00
_cell.angle_gamma   90.00
#
_symmetry.space_group_name_H-M   'P 1'
#
loop_
_entity.id
_entity.type
_entity.pdbx_description
1 polymer ?
#
loop_
_entity_poly.entity_id
_entity_poly.type
_entity_poly.pdbx_seq_one_letter_code
_entity_poly.pdbx_strand_id
1 'polypeptide(L)'
;MSKSKMILAVLASLLLTTLAGTAYADYALNFPEPVAPLTQQMYDLHMLTTKIATIIMVIVIGIVAFVLIKFRKSKGYEADQNFHKSTFGTWSWTLVPIIVLGIDLTIAGSATDALQQVEDYSQKADVTVKVIGSQWKWTYEYMDDDIRIVSNMLPKEEAGDNYLRAVDNPLVLPTGKRIRFLHTASDVLHAWWVPQIVYKKDSIPGYINETWTNIQKEGTYRGQCAEICGTGHAFMPIVVEAVSPEKYEAWKAEKLMVAEAAAAEASSDKTWTKDELYARGEGLYNTNCSGCHQVNGTGMPGVFPGLVGSKIATGDIDAHINIVLNGKAGTAMAAWAAQLNDLELAAVITYERNAWGNNTGDAVQPADLKSARK
;
A
#
# COMPACT_ATOMS: atom_id res chain seq x y z
N MET A 1 -7.32 13.16 -52.22
CA MET A 1 -8.45 13.52 -51.31
C MET A 1 -8.57 15.03 -51.26
N SER A 2 -9.76 15.61 -51.49
CA SER A 2 -9.93 17.06 -51.43
C SER A 2 -9.72 17.57 -50.00
N LYS A 3 -9.20 18.82 -49.83
CA LYS A 3 -8.96 19.43 -48.50
C LYS A 3 -10.19 19.36 -47.58
N SER A 4 -11.40 19.47 -48.17
CA SER A 4 -12.65 19.37 -47.42
C SER A 4 -12.94 17.94 -46.88
N LYS A 5 -12.56 16.90 -47.63
CA LYS A 5 -12.73 15.50 -47.18
C LYS A 5 -11.73 15.15 -46.03
N MET A 6 -10.55 15.76 -46.03
CA MET A 6 -9.55 15.58 -44.96
C MET A 6 -9.97 16.29 -43.67
N ILE A 7 -10.53 17.51 -43.77
CA ILE A 7 -11.08 18.22 -42.59
C ILE A 7 -12.28 17.49 -42.01
N LEU A 8 -13.17 16.99 -42.87
CA LEU A 8 -14.32 16.21 -42.42
C LEU A 8 -13.91 14.90 -41.70
N ALA A 9 -12.88 14.22 -42.22
CA ALA A 9 -12.34 13.00 -41.60
C ALA A 9 -11.68 13.29 -40.22
N VAL A 10 -10.96 14.40 -40.09
CA VAL A 10 -10.37 14.83 -38.82
C VAL A 10 -11.46 15.24 -37.81
N LEU A 11 -12.47 15.98 -38.24
CA LEU A 11 -13.61 16.34 -37.38
C LEU A 11 -14.44 15.13 -36.99
N ALA A 12 -14.66 14.18 -37.90
CA ALA A 12 -15.35 12.92 -37.58
C ALA A 12 -14.56 12.03 -36.65
N SER A 13 -13.21 11.96 -36.78
CA SER A 13 -12.37 11.21 -35.84
C SER A 13 -12.32 11.86 -34.45
N LEU A 14 -12.28 13.19 -34.36
CA LEU A 14 -12.41 13.93 -33.11
C LEU A 14 -13.79 13.73 -32.44
N LEU A 15 -14.85 13.71 -33.23
CA LEU A 15 -16.22 13.45 -32.74
C LEU A 15 -16.37 12.00 -32.27
N LEU A 16 -15.78 11.03 -32.98
CA LEU A 16 -15.76 9.60 -32.59
C LEU A 16 -14.94 9.37 -31.31
N THR A 17 -13.84 10.09 -31.11
CA THR A 17 -13.07 10.01 -29.87
C THR A 17 -13.80 10.63 -28.68
N THR A 18 -14.58 11.70 -28.89
CA THR A 18 -15.44 12.27 -27.83
C THR A 18 -16.66 11.41 -27.52
N LEU A 19 -17.20 10.68 -28.50
CA LEU A 19 -18.32 9.74 -28.30
C LEU A 19 -17.88 8.39 -27.72
N ALA A 20 -16.64 7.95 -27.99
CA ALA A 20 -16.06 6.76 -27.36
C ALA A 20 -15.68 6.97 -25.87
N GLY A 21 -15.69 8.21 -25.39
CA GLY A 21 -15.42 8.56 -24.01
C GLY A 21 -16.52 8.26 -22.99
N THR A 22 -17.62 7.64 -23.39
CA THR A 22 -18.69 7.18 -22.48
C THR A 22 -18.63 5.67 -22.20
N ALA A 23 -17.46 5.05 -22.29
CA ALA A 23 -17.25 3.79 -21.61
C ALA A 23 -17.25 4.10 -20.11
N TYR A 24 -18.32 3.73 -19.42
CA TYR A 24 -18.51 3.88 -17.99
C TYR A 24 -17.46 3.05 -17.23
N ALA A 25 -16.28 3.65 -17.07
CA ALA A 25 -15.41 3.30 -15.97
C ALA A 25 -15.56 4.45 -14.97
N ASP A 26 -15.97 4.17 -13.75
CA ASP A 26 -15.99 5.12 -12.63
C ASP A 26 -14.56 5.55 -12.22
N TYR A 27 -13.72 5.83 -13.21
CA TYR A 27 -12.35 6.32 -12.98
C TYR A 27 -12.39 7.84 -12.83
N ALA A 28 -12.23 8.29 -11.60
CA ALA A 28 -11.91 9.68 -11.36
C ALA A 28 -10.57 10.03 -12.03
N LEU A 29 -10.54 11.10 -12.82
CA LEU A 29 -9.33 11.60 -13.50
C LEU A 29 -8.37 12.33 -12.56
N ASN A 30 -8.66 12.36 -11.26
CA ASN A 30 -7.91 13.07 -10.25
C ASN A 30 -7.76 12.22 -8.98
N PHE A 31 -6.99 12.69 -8.01
CA PHE A 31 -6.93 12.09 -6.68
C PHE A 31 -8.34 12.02 -6.06
N PRO A 32 -8.62 10.97 -5.26
CA PRO A 32 -9.89 10.89 -4.55
C PRO A 32 -10.03 12.06 -3.57
N GLU A 33 -11.29 12.39 -3.24
CA GLU A 33 -11.60 13.48 -2.32
C GLU A 33 -10.96 13.24 -0.95
N PRO A 34 -10.15 14.17 -0.43
CA PRO A 34 -9.49 14.03 0.86
C PRO A 34 -10.49 14.09 2.02
N VAL A 35 -10.18 13.38 3.10
CA VAL A 35 -11.00 13.33 4.31
C VAL A 35 -10.20 13.66 5.58
N ALA A 36 -8.98 14.16 5.42
CA ALA A 36 -8.13 14.63 6.49
C ALA A 36 -7.58 16.03 6.13
N PRO A 37 -7.38 16.94 7.10
CA PRO A 37 -6.87 18.28 6.82
C PRO A 37 -5.54 18.30 6.07
N LEU A 38 -4.64 17.39 6.42
CA LEU A 38 -3.33 17.26 5.78
C LEU A 38 -3.44 16.87 4.30
N THR A 39 -4.27 15.89 3.97
CA THR A 39 -4.48 15.47 2.58
C THR A 39 -5.28 16.50 1.79
N GLN A 40 -6.15 17.29 2.44
CA GLN A 40 -6.82 18.41 1.79
C GLN A 40 -5.81 19.48 1.33
N GLN A 41 -4.85 19.83 2.18
CA GLN A 41 -3.82 20.80 1.82
C GLN A 41 -2.94 20.30 0.66
N MET A 42 -2.59 19.01 0.67
CA MET A 42 -1.85 18.39 -0.45
C MET A 42 -2.65 18.38 -1.74
N TYR A 43 -3.96 18.12 -1.65
CA TYR A 43 -4.87 18.18 -2.79
C TYR A 43 -4.97 19.60 -3.35
N ASP A 44 -5.07 20.62 -2.51
CA ASP A 44 -5.13 22.02 -2.92
C ASP A 44 -3.84 22.45 -3.63
N LEU A 45 -2.68 22.06 -3.11
CA LEU A 45 -1.38 22.29 -3.74
C LEU A 45 -1.27 21.58 -5.11
N HIS A 46 -1.72 20.32 -5.19
CA HIS A 46 -1.81 19.57 -6.44
C HIS A 46 -2.71 20.31 -7.46
N MET A 47 -3.87 20.77 -7.06
CA MET A 47 -4.80 21.48 -7.92
C MET A 47 -4.26 22.85 -8.37
N LEU A 48 -3.56 23.57 -7.51
CA LEU A 48 -2.87 24.80 -7.86
C LEU A 48 -1.83 24.55 -8.97
N THR A 49 -0.96 23.57 -8.75
CA THR A 49 0.10 23.20 -9.70
C THR A 49 -0.49 22.72 -11.03
N THR A 50 -1.54 21.88 -10.97
CA THR A 50 -2.23 21.36 -12.18
C THR A 50 -2.87 22.49 -12.99
N LYS A 51 -3.53 23.46 -12.35
CA LYS A 51 -4.10 24.63 -13.04
C LYS A 51 -3.03 25.45 -13.73
N ILE A 52 -1.93 25.75 -13.06
CA ILE A 52 -0.79 26.50 -13.62
C ILE A 52 -0.19 25.75 -14.80
N ALA A 53 0.12 24.46 -14.64
CA ALA A 53 0.68 23.62 -15.69
C ALA A 53 -0.24 23.54 -16.92
N THR A 54 -1.56 23.44 -16.71
CA THR A 54 -2.55 23.42 -17.78
C THR A 54 -2.56 24.74 -18.57
N ILE A 55 -2.52 25.87 -17.89
CA ILE A 55 -2.46 27.20 -18.54
C ILE A 55 -1.18 27.31 -19.39
N ILE A 56 -0.02 26.93 -18.83
CA ILE A 56 1.26 26.96 -19.54
C ILE A 56 1.19 26.04 -20.76
N MET A 57 0.67 24.83 -20.62
CA MET A 57 0.54 23.87 -21.70
C MET A 57 -0.35 24.43 -22.86
N VAL A 58 -1.49 25.03 -22.54
CA VAL A 58 -2.38 25.65 -23.53
C VAL A 58 -1.67 26.78 -24.27
N ILE A 59 -0.92 27.63 -23.57
CA ILE A 59 -0.13 28.72 -24.21
C ILE A 59 0.93 28.13 -25.15
N VAL A 60 1.71 27.15 -24.68
CA VAL A 60 2.79 26.54 -25.48
C VAL A 60 2.23 25.84 -26.73
N ILE A 61 1.17 25.03 -26.56
CA ILE A 61 0.51 24.36 -27.70
C ILE A 61 -0.06 25.39 -28.66
N GLY A 62 -0.66 26.47 -28.17
CA GLY A 62 -1.16 27.58 -28.99
C GLY A 62 -0.07 28.24 -29.80
N ILE A 63 1.09 28.55 -29.20
CA ILE A 63 2.24 29.11 -29.89
C ILE A 63 2.79 28.15 -30.96
N VAL A 64 2.96 26.87 -30.61
CA VAL A 64 3.44 25.84 -31.55
C VAL A 64 2.47 25.71 -32.74
N ALA A 65 1.16 25.60 -32.48
CA ALA A 65 0.15 25.53 -33.52
C ALA A 65 0.17 26.77 -34.43
N PHE A 66 0.27 27.97 -33.84
CA PHE A 66 0.40 29.22 -34.59
C PHE A 66 1.64 29.21 -35.48
N VAL A 67 2.80 28.83 -34.99
CA VAL A 67 4.05 28.75 -35.75
C VAL A 67 3.92 27.74 -36.90
N LEU A 68 3.41 26.54 -36.64
CA LEU A 68 3.23 25.52 -37.66
C LEU A 68 2.26 25.91 -38.76
N ILE A 69 1.20 26.67 -38.45
CA ILE A 69 0.24 27.16 -39.44
C ILE A 69 0.73 28.36 -40.19
N LYS A 70 1.29 29.36 -39.51
CA LYS A 70 1.70 30.64 -40.09
C LYS A 70 2.98 30.52 -40.90
N PHE A 71 3.99 29.85 -40.37
CA PHE A 71 5.34 29.81 -40.94
C PHE A 71 5.65 28.54 -41.75
N ARG A 72 4.60 27.77 -42.12
CA ARG A 72 4.80 26.59 -42.95
C ARG A 72 5.46 26.88 -44.27
N LYS A 73 6.40 26.04 -44.70
CA LYS A 73 7.18 26.18 -45.94
C LYS A 73 6.32 26.44 -47.20
N SER A 74 5.12 25.80 -47.27
CA SER A 74 4.19 25.96 -48.40
C SER A 74 3.61 27.38 -48.58
N LYS A 75 3.82 28.27 -47.60
CA LYS A 75 3.41 29.69 -47.69
C LYS A 75 4.53 30.62 -48.17
N GLY A 76 5.74 30.11 -48.43
CA GLY A 76 6.87 30.92 -48.90
C GLY A 76 7.34 31.94 -47.86
N TYR A 77 7.10 31.69 -46.56
CA TYR A 77 7.47 32.63 -45.51
C TYR A 77 8.99 32.62 -45.31
N GLU A 78 9.61 33.81 -45.33
CA GLU A 78 11.01 34.00 -44.97
C GLU A 78 11.14 34.41 -43.49
N ALA A 79 12.08 33.78 -42.79
CA ALA A 79 12.28 34.03 -41.36
C ALA A 79 12.87 35.43 -41.11
N ASP A 80 12.28 36.19 -40.21
CA ASP A 80 12.81 37.49 -39.79
C ASP A 80 14.09 37.29 -38.96
N GLN A 81 15.24 37.67 -39.57
CA GLN A 81 16.56 37.54 -38.93
C GLN A 81 16.81 38.61 -37.86
N ASN A 82 15.95 39.62 -37.76
CA ASN A 82 16.10 40.73 -36.83
C ASN A 82 15.07 40.72 -35.68
N PHE A 83 14.25 39.68 -35.57
CA PHE A 83 13.23 39.57 -34.53
C PHE A 83 13.79 39.81 -33.12
N HIS A 84 14.98 39.25 -32.81
CA HIS A 84 15.68 39.43 -31.54
C HIS A 84 16.06 40.88 -31.21
N LYS A 85 16.14 41.76 -32.22
CA LYS A 85 16.42 43.19 -32.04
C LYS A 85 15.17 44.02 -31.83
N SER A 86 13.97 43.43 -31.99
CA SER A 86 12.73 44.14 -31.75
C SER A 86 12.54 44.41 -30.22
N THR A 87 11.83 45.49 -29.92
CA THR A 87 11.49 45.80 -28.53
C THR A 87 10.77 44.63 -27.83
N PHE A 88 9.86 43.97 -28.55
CA PHE A 88 9.17 42.77 -28.03
C PHE A 88 10.15 41.64 -27.76
N GLY A 89 11.05 41.31 -28.72
CA GLY A 89 12.06 40.28 -28.53
C GLY A 89 12.95 40.56 -27.33
N THR A 90 13.44 41.78 -27.18
CA THR A 90 14.31 42.19 -26.07
C THR A 90 13.61 42.06 -24.72
N TRP A 91 12.39 42.59 -24.56
CA TRP A 91 11.68 42.53 -23.30
C TRP A 91 11.17 41.14 -22.94
N SER A 92 10.82 40.32 -23.95
CA SER A 92 10.37 38.94 -23.66
C SER A 92 11.45 38.08 -23.01
N TRP A 93 12.74 38.28 -23.39
CA TRP A 93 13.88 37.59 -22.74
C TRP A 93 14.02 37.91 -21.25
N THR A 94 13.57 39.07 -20.82
CA THR A 94 13.64 39.51 -19.41
C THR A 94 12.36 39.19 -18.65
N LEU A 95 11.20 39.51 -19.24
CA LEU A 95 9.91 39.39 -18.52
C LEU A 95 9.45 37.95 -18.38
N VAL A 96 9.65 37.08 -19.37
CA VAL A 96 9.20 35.68 -19.27
C VAL A 96 9.88 34.94 -18.12
N PRO A 97 11.22 34.96 -17.95
CA PRO A 97 11.87 34.36 -16.80
C PRO A 97 11.40 34.95 -15.45
N ILE A 98 11.15 36.25 -15.37
CA ILE A 98 10.65 36.89 -14.13
C ILE A 98 9.25 36.37 -13.77
N ILE A 99 8.36 36.24 -14.77
CA ILE A 99 7.00 35.70 -14.57
C ILE A 99 7.08 34.22 -14.13
N VAL A 100 7.91 33.43 -14.80
CA VAL A 100 8.11 32.00 -14.43
C VAL A 100 8.63 31.88 -13.00
N LEU A 101 9.64 32.68 -12.63
CA LEU A 101 10.19 32.69 -11.27
C LEU A 101 9.11 33.10 -10.24
N GLY A 102 8.26 34.08 -10.56
CA GLY A 102 7.13 34.46 -9.69
C GLY A 102 6.12 33.32 -9.47
N ILE A 103 5.85 32.55 -10.52
CA ILE A 103 4.99 31.36 -10.45
C ILE A 103 5.66 30.29 -9.57
N ASP A 104 6.94 30.00 -9.80
CA ASP A 104 7.69 29.01 -9.04
C ASP A 104 7.77 29.36 -7.56
N LEU A 105 7.99 30.64 -7.20
CA LEU A 105 8.00 31.12 -5.82
C LEU A 105 6.63 30.98 -5.15
N THR A 106 5.55 31.15 -5.91
CA THR A 106 4.19 30.96 -5.39
C THR A 106 3.94 29.48 -5.05
N ILE A 107 4.33 28.57 -5.94
CA ILE A 107 4.22 27.12 -5.69
C ILE A 107 5.12 26.71 -4.52
N ALA A 108 6.37 27.18 -4.51
CA ALA A 108 7.34 26.86 -3.48
C ALA A 108 6.89 27.33 -2.07
N GLY A 109 6.30 28.55 -1.98
CA GLY A 109 5.74 29.05 -0.72
C GLY A 109 4.64 28.13 -0.19
N SER A 110 3.65 27.81 -1.03
CA SER A 110 2.55 26.89 -0.66
C SER A 110 3.05 25.49 -0.31
N ALA A 111 4.08 24.99 -1.02
CA ALA A 111 4.69 23.69 -0.73
C ALA A 111 5.46 23.68 0.60
N THR A 112 6.13 24.78 0.95
CA THR A 112 6.85 24.91 2.23
C THR A 112 5.87 24.84 3.41
N ASP A 113 4.74 25.54 3.34
CA ASP A 113 3.71 25.48 4.37
C ASP A 113 3.14 24.07 4.54
N ALA A 114 2.89 23.38 3.43
CA ALA A 114 2.43 21.99 3.46
C ALA A 114 3.48 21.05 4.07
N LEU A 115 4.76 21.21 3.72
CA LEU A 115 5.84 20.38 4.25
C LEU A 115 6.03 20.57 5.76
N GLN A 116 5.95 21.81 6.26
CA GLN A 116 6.03 22.07 7.71
C GLN A 116 4.92 21.38 8.50
N GLN A 117 3.71 21.30 7.94
CA GLN A 117 2.61 20.57 8.59
C GLN A 117 2.79 19.06 8.50
N VAL A 118 3.26 18.54 7.38
CA VAL A 118 3.57 17.12 7.21
C VAL A 118 4.60 16.64 8.24
N GLU A 119 5.63 17.45 8.52
CA GLU A 119 6.72 17.13 9.42
C GLU A 119 6.49 17.57 10.88
N ASP A 120 5.30 18.08 11.21
CA ASP A 120 4.97 18.41 12.60
C ASP A 120 4.61 17.17 13.41
N TYR A 121 5.62 16.53 13.97
CA TYR A 121 5.51 15.41 14.92
C TYR A 121 5.50 15.86 16.40
N SER A 122 5.46 17.15 16.67
CA SER A 122 5.55 17.71 18.05
C SER A 122 4.30 17.43 18.89
N GLN A 123 3.17 17.25 18.26
CA GLN A 123 1.90 17.05 18.94
C GLN A 123 1.69 15.61 19.37
N LYS A 124 1.17 15.41 20.58
CA LYS A 124 0.85 14.07 21.10
C LYS A 124 -0.23 13.40 20.23
N ALA A 125 0.02 12.14 19.86
CA ALA A 125 -0.99 11.30 19.21
C ALA A 125 -1.98 10.73 20.24
N ASP A 126 -3.23 10.54 19.82
CA ASP A 126 -4.25 9.83 20.59
C ASP A 126 -4.13 8.32 20.39
N VAL A 127 -3.70 7.89 19.20
CA VAL A 127 -3.50 6.49 18.82
C VAL A 127 -2.19 6.37 18.05
N THR A 128 -1.37 5.40 18.41
CA THR A 128 -0.13 5.08 17.68
C THR A 128 -0.21 3.69 17.09
N VAL A 129 -0.05 3.57 15.76
CA VAL A 129 -0.04 2.29 15.05
C VAL A 129 1.31 2.10 14.35
N LYS A 130 1.97 0.98 14.64
CA LYS A 130 3.13 0.55 13.89
C LYS A 130 2.69 -0.27 12.69
N VAL A 131 3.11 0.16 11.51
CA VAL A 131 2.81 -0.43 10.21
C VAL A 131 4.03 -1.18 9.72
N ILE A 132 3.91 -2.49 9.55
CA ILE A 132 5.01 -3.37 9.14
C ILE A 132 4.65 -3.97 7.78
N GLY A 133 5.43 -3.61 6.75
CA GLY A 133 5.34 -4.24 5.43
C GLY A 133 6.08 -5.56 5.41
N SER A 134 5.49 -6.56 4.75
CA SER A 134 6.12 -7.86 4.48
C SER A 134 5.65 -8.37 3.10
N GLN A 135 6.37 -9.29 2.50
CA GLN A 135 6.01 -9.91 1.21
C GLN A 135 4.93 -11.00 1.42
N TRP A 136 3.64 -10.81 1.10
CA TRP A 136 3.02 -9.57 0.61
C TRP A 136 1.76 -9.32 1.44
N LYS A 137 1.93 -8.68 2.59
CA LYS A 137 0.88 -8.37 3.57
C LYS A 137 1.27 -7.18 4.42
N TRP A 138 0.30 -6.63 5.13
CA TRP A 138 0.54 -5.63 6.15
C TRP A 138 0.29 -6.19 7.55
N THR A 139 1.10 -5.78 8.51
CA THR A 139 0.87 -6.04 9.94
C THR A 139 0.73 -4.71 10.65
N TYR A 140 -0.29 -4.59 11.48
CA TYR A 140 -0.59 -3.41 12.29
C TYR A 140 -0.46 -3.76 13.76
N GLU A 141 0.36 -3.03 14.50
CA GLU A 141 0.52 -3.13 15.95
C GLU A 141 0.06 -1.82 16.57
N TYR A 142 -0.99 -1.87 17.39
CA TYR A 142 -1.47 -0.72 18.16
C TYR A 142 -0.61 -0.60 19.40
N MET A 143 0.23 0.43 19.43
CA MET A 143 1.32 0.57 20.40
C MET A 143 0.85 0.87 21.83
N ASP A 144 -0.36 1.40 21.96
CA ASP A 144 -0.97 1.74 23.25
C ASP A 144 -1.80 0.58 23.83
N ASP A 145 -2.06 -0.44 23.00
CA ASP A 145 -2.88 -1.61 23.32
C ASP A 145 -2.14 -2.87 22.80
N ASP A 146 -2.31 -4.00 23.43
CA ASP A 146 -1.68 -5.27 22.97
C ASP A 146 -2.48 -5.92 21.83
N ILE A 147 -2.74 -5.15 20.77
CA ILE A 147 -3.49 -5.58 19.61
C ILE A 147 -2.57 -5.63 18.39
N ARG A 148 -2.49 -6.80 17.78
CA ARG A 148 -1.75 -7.06 16.55
C ARG A 148 -2.67 -7.67 15.50
N ILE A 149 -2.69 -7.08 14.30
CA ILE A 149 -3.54 -7.51 13.18
C ILE A 149 -2.65 -7.79 11.97
N VAL A 150 -2.84 -8.95 11.35
CA VAL A 150 -2.27 -9.28 10.03
C VAL A 150 -3.36 -9.11 9.00
N SER A 151 -3.06 -8.35 7.95
CA SER A 151 -4.00 -7.96 6.89
C SER A 151 -3.50 -8.52 5.56
N ASN A 152 -4.18 -9.51 5.03
CA ASN A 152 -3.91 -10.13 3.74
C ASN A 152 -4.99 -9.75 2.73
N MET A 153 -4.63 -9.76 1.44
CA MET A 153 -5.60 -9.60 0.37
C MET A 153 -6.59 -10.77 0.36
N LEU A 154 -7.88 -10.47 0.23
CA LEU A 154 -8.90 -11.49 0.04
C LEU A 154 -8.80 -12.17 -1.34
N PRO A 155 -9.06 -13.49 -1.41
CA PRO A 155 -9.22 -14.19 -2.68
C PRO A 155 -10.32 -13.57 -3.55
N LYS A 156 -10.26 -13.79 -4.86
CA LYS A 156 -11.20 -13.20 -5.82
C LYS A 156 -12.66 -13.57 -5.53
N GLU A 157 -12.88 -14.80 -5.11
CA GLU A 157 -14.19 -15.38 -4.81
C GLU A 157 -14.87 -14.68 -3.61
N GLU A 158 -14.08 -14.23 -2.62
CA GLU A 158 -14.56 -13.54 -1.41
C GLU A 158 -14.60 -12.01 -1.61
N ALA A 159 -13.64 -11.48 -2.36
CA ALA A 159 -13.52 -10.04 -2.59
C ALA A 159 -14.54 -9.48 -3.58
N GLY A 160 -15.09 -10.31 -4.49
CA GLY A 160 -16.04 -9.91 -5.53
C GLY A 160 -15.52 -8.71 -6.34
N ASP A 161 -16.33 -7.66 -6.46
CA ASP A 161 -16.00 -6.43 -7.20
C ASP A 161 -14.83 -5.65 -6.60
N ASN A 162 -14.45 -5.94 -5.35
CA ASN A 162 -13.30 -5.34 -4.68
C ASN A 162 -12.02 -6.19 -4.79
N TYR A 163 -11.96 -7.16 -5.69
CA TYR A 163 -10.73 -7.94 -5.92
C TYR A 163 -9.52 -7.02 -6.15
N LEU A 164 -8.39 -7.37 -5.57
CA LEU A 164 -7.15 -6.57 -5.43
C LEU A 164 -7.27 -5.33 -4.52
N ARG A 165 -8.42 -5.08 -3.90
CA ARG A 165 -8.68 -3.91 -3.06
C ARG A 165 -9.37 -4.25 -1.74
N ALA A 166 -9.58 -5.53 -1.44
CA ALA A 166 -10.18 -6.03 -0.20
C ALA A 166 -9.17 -6.86 0.58
N VAL A 167 -9.30 -6.80 1.91
CA VAL A 167 -8.47 -7.54 2.87
C VAL A 167 -9.35 -8.30 3.87
N ASP A 168 -8.77 -9.33 4.49
CA ASP A 168 -9.40 -10.11 5.54
C ASP A 168 -9.58 -9.31 6.83
N ASN A 169 -8.58 -8.51 7.21
CA ASN A 169 -8.57 -7.71 8.43
C ASN A 169 -8.20 -6.26 8.13
N PRO A 170 -9.16 -5.35 8.02
CA PRO A 170 -8.89 -3.92 7.81
C PRO A 170 -8.23 -3.29 9.06
N LEU A 171 -7.48 -2.20 8.83
CA LEU A 171 -7.00 -1.33 9.89
C LEU A 171 -8.17 -0.45 10.38
N VAL A 172 -8.56 -0.58 11.63
CA VAL A 172 -9.66 0.19 12.23
C VAL A 172 -9.12 1.41 12.98
N LEU A 173 -9.63 2.61 12.69
CA LEU A 173 -9.13 3.86 13.26
C LEU A 173 -10.29 4.77 13.69
N PRO A 174 -10.13 5.54 14.80
CA PRO A 174 -11.15 6.49 15.23
C PRO A 174 -11.11 7.78 14.40
N THR A 175 -12.28 8.33 14.09
CA THR A 175 -12.40 9.68 13.50
C THR A 175 -12.16 10.78 14.52
N GLY A 176 -11.72 11.98 14.08
CA GLY A 176 -11.51 13.15 14.91
C GLY A 176 -10.32 13.06 15.87
N LYS A 177 -9.53 12.01 15.80
CA LYS A 177 -8.35 11.76 16.64
C LYS A 177 -7.06 11.94 15.86
N ARG A 178 -5.99 12.37 16.54
CA ARG A 178 -4.65 12.40 15.95
C ARG A 178 -4.03 11.01 15.98
N ILE A 179 -3.80 10.44 14.82
CA ILE A 179 -3.26 9.09 14.64
C ILE A 179 -1.82 9.22 14.14
N ARG A 180 -0.91 8.56 14.82
CA ARG A 180 0.50 8.45 14.46
C ARG A 180 0.77 7.08 13.86
N PHE A 181 1.45 7.04 12.73
CA PHE A 181 1.92 5.80 12.11
C PHE A 181 3.44 5.71 12.18
N LEU A 182 3.95 4.55 12.60
CA LEU A 182 5.36 4.18 12.59
C LEU A 182 5.58 3.14 11.50
N HIS A 183 6.21 3.52 10.40
CA HIS A 183 6.38 2.65 9.23
C HIS A 183 7.72 1.94 9.25
N THR A 184 7.70 0.62 9.09
CA THR A 184 8.89 -0.23 8.92
C THR A 184 8.56 -1.44 8.04
N ALA A 185 9.56 -2.26 7.72
CA ALA A 185 9.38 -3.51 6.99
C ALA A 185 10.23 -4.61 7.61
N SER A 186 9.82 -5.88 7.41
CA SER A 186 10.53 -7.06 7.92
C SER A 186 11.51 -7.65 6.89
N ASP A 187 11.37 -7.32 5.61
CA ASP A 187 12.10 -7.99 4.51
C ASP A 187 12.66 -7.01 3.47
N VAL A 188 11.84 -6.47 2.59
CA VAL A 188 12.24 -5.53 1.54
C VAL A 188 11.58 -4.16 1.74
N LEU A 189 11.87 -3.21 0.86
CA LEU A 189 11.18 -1.91 0.85
C LEU A 189 9.73 -2.09 0.45
N HIS A 190 8.83 -1.43 1.18
CA HIS A 190 7.42 -1.23 0.87
C HIS A 190 7.08 0.26 1.05
N ALA A 191 5.93 0.72 0.57
CA ALA A 191 5.41 2.03 0.95
C ALA A 191 3.92 1.94 1.25
N TRP A 192 3.54 2.50 2.40
CA TRP A 192 2.16 2.55 2.83
C TRP A 192 1.50 3.84 2.35
N TRP A 193 0.39 3.74 1.63
CA TRP A 193 -0.29 4.88 1.06
C TRP A 193 -1.80 4.68 0.95
N VAL A 194 -2.55 5.56 1.59
CA VAL A 194 -4.02 5.70 1.47
C VAL A 194 -4.31 7.15 1.13
N PRO A 195 -4.47 7.50 -0.16
CA PRO A 195 -4.45 8.88 -0.66
C PRO A 195 -5.44 9.83 0.01
N GLN A 196 -6.59 9.32 0.47
CA GLN A 196 -7.63 10.14 1.09
C GLN A 196 -7.30 10.55 2.52
N ILE A 197 -6.45 9.80 3.23
CA ILE A 197 -6.22 10.00 4.66
C ILE A 197 -4.79 10.38 5.01
N VAL A 198 -3.79 9.94 4.23
CA VAL A 198 -2.38 10.23 4.50
C VAL A 198 -1.54 10.14 3.23
N TYR A 199 -0.42 10.86 3.20
CA TYR A 199 0.57 10.79 2.13
C TYR A 199 1.38 9.49 2.15
N LYS A 200 2.01 9.18 1.02
CA LYS A 200 2.89 8.01 0.86
C LYS A 200 4.10 8.08 1.80
N LYS A 201 4.39 6.96 2.49
CA LYS A 201 5.59 6.84 3.31
C LYS A 201 6.21 5.46 3.15
N ASP A 202 7.52 5.44 2.94
CA ASP A 202 8.26 4.21 2.76
C ASP A 202 8.42 3.46 4.10
N SER A 203 8.20 2.16 4.04
CA SER A 203 8.46 1.19 5.10
C SER A 203 9.77 0.49 4.79
N ILE A 204 10.84 0.86 5.52
CA ILE A 204 12.24 0.48 5.24
C ILE A 204 12.70 -0.51 6.30
N PRO A 205 13.27 -1.68 5.94
CA PRO A 205 13.85 -2.62 6.91
C PRO A 205 14.93 -1.96 7.76
N GLY A 206 14.83 -2.11 9.07
CA GLY A 206 15.79 -1.54 10.03
C GLY A 206 15.63 -0.04 10.30
N TYR A 207 14.65 0.63 9.67
CA TYR A 207 14.31 2.03 9.93
C TYR A 207 12.87 2.17 10.39
N ILE A 208 12.58 3.22 11.13
CA ILE A 208 11.23 3.63 11.51
C ILE A 208 11.00 5.02 10.92
N ASN A 209 10.15 5.09 9.91
CA ASN A 209 9.62 6.34 9.38
C ASN A 209 8.31 6.69 10.10
N GLU A 210 7.92 7.94 10.03
CA GLU A 210 6.73 8.44 10.73
C GLU A 210 5.81 9.22 9.79
N THR A 211 4.51 9.04 9.98
CA THR A 211 3.46 9.91 9.43
C THR A 211 2.37 10.12 10.48
N TRP A 212 1.50 11.10 10.24
CA TRP A 212 0.33 11.32 11.06
C TRP A 212 -0.88 11.70 10.22
N THR A 213 -2.07 11.50 10.77
CA THR A 213 -3.33 11.93 10.17
C THR A 213 -4.38 12.26 11.23
N ASN A 214 -5.47 12.90 10.79
CA ASN A 214 -6.68 13.10 11.56
C ASN A 214 -7.87 12.94 10.61
N ILE A 215 -8.49 11.77 10.62
CA ILE A 215 -9.58 11.42 9.71
C ILE A 215 -10.87 12.06 10.20
N GLN A 216 -11.52 12.89 9.36
CA GLN A 216 -12.70 13.65 9.74
C GLN A 216 -14.03 12.97 9.46
N LYS A 217 -14.04 11.93 8.61
CA LYS A 217 -15.26 11.28 8.13
C LYS A 217 -15.18 9.77 8.29
N GLU A 218 -16.22 9.15 8.85
CA GLU A 218 -16.37 7.69 8.87
C GLU A 218 -16.44 7.13 7.44
N GLY A 219 -15.88 5.95 7.23
CA GLY A 219 -15.92 5.27 5.94
C GLY A 219 -14.79 4.27 5.75
N THR A 220 -14.83 3.58 4.62
CA THR A 220 -13.80 2.63 4.18
C THR A 220 -12.89 3.30 3.17
N TYR A 221 -11.62 3.45 3.51
CA TYR A 221 -10.59 4.07 2.68
C TYR A 221 -9.61 3.03 2.19
N ARG A 222 -9.27 3.11 0.91
CA ARG A 222 -8.47 2.10 0.25
C ARG A 222 -7.17 2.68 -0.26
N GLY A 223 -6.11 1.90 -0.09
CA GLY A 223 -4.77 2.22 -0.52
C GLY A 223 -4.07 1.02 -1.11
N GLN A 224 -2.81 1.21 -1.42
CA GLN A 224 -1.99 0.21 -2.10
C GLN A 224 -0.55 0.32 -1.60
N CYS A 225 0.19 -0.79 -1.66
CA CYS A 225 1.65 -0.71 -1.59
C CYS A 225 2.16 0.15 -2.75
N ALA A 226 2.97 1.15 -2.46
CA ALA A 226 3.42 2.16 -3.43
C ALA A 226 4.95 2.18 -3.62
N GLU A 227 5.65 1.09 -3.24
CA GLU A 227 7.06 0.84 -3.54
C GLU A 227 7.23 -0.60 -4.01
N ILE A 228 8.00 -0.81 -5.10
CA ILE A 228 8.19 -2.13 -5.71
C ILE A 228 8.83 -3.09 -4.71
N CYS A 229 8.08 -4.12 -4.32
CA CYS A 229 8.46 -5.07 -3.28
C CYS A 229 8.51 -6.54 -3.76
N GLY A 230 8.56 -6.78 -5.06
CA GLY A 230 8.64 -8.10 -5.66
C GLY A 230 7.39 -8.51 -6.45
N THR A 231 7.26 -9.79 -6.76
CA THR A 231 6.23 -10.33 -7.67
C THR A 231 4.80 -10.17 -7.15
N GLY A 232 4.60 -10.11 -5.84
CA GLY A 232 3.30 -9.90 -5.19
C GLY A 232 2.97 -8.44 -4.89
N HIS A 233 3.71 -7.47 -5.44
CA HIS A 233 3.53 -6.04 -5.16
C HIS A 233 2.08 -5.54 -5.33
N ALA A 234 1.37 -5.99 -6.35
CA ALA A 234 -0.02 -5.63 -6.60
C ALA A 234 -1.03 -6.37 -5.70
N PHE A 235 -0.59 -7.35 -4.91
CA PHE A 235 -1.43 -8.25 -4.12
C PHE A 235 -1.37 -7.97 -2.61
N MET A 236 -0.98 -6.76 -2.21
CA MET A 236 -0.99 -6.31 -0.82
C MET A 236 -1.70 -4.95 -0.68
N PRO A 237 -3.03 -4.93 -0.88
CA PRO A 237 -3.82 -3.72 -0.73
C PRO A 237 -3.88 -3.26 0.73
N ILE A 238 -4.33 -2.03 0.92
CA ILE A 238 -4.58 -1.43 2.23
C ILE A 238 -6.05 -1.08 2.33
N VAL A 239 -6.69 -1.48 3.43
CA VAL A 239 -8.06 -1.06 3.77
C VAL A 239 -8.05 -0.46 5.16
N VAL A 240 -8.56 0.75 5.28
CA VAL A 240 -8.76 1.45 6.54
C VAL A 240 -10.25 1.67 6.76
N GLU A 241 -10.75 1.23 7.90
CA GLU A 241 -12.10 1.51 8.39
C GLU A 241 -12.02 2.62 9.44
N ALA A 242 -12.40 3.84 9.04
CA ALA A 242 -12.52 4.94 9.96
C ALA A 242 -13.92 4.91 10.58
N VAL A 243 -13.98 4.82 11.90
CA VAL A 243 -15.21 4.68 12.68
C VAL A 243 -15.33 5.75 13.75
N SER A 244 -16.52 5.92 14.33
CA SER A 244 -16.66 6.84 15.48
C SER A 244 -15.79 6.37 16.66
N PRO A 245 -15.38 7.31 17.57
CA PRO A 245 -14.60 6.94 18.75
C PRO A 245 -15.26 5.84 19.59
N GLU A 246 -16.59 5.85 19.71
CA GLU A 246 -17.35 4.86 20.47
C GLU A 246 -17.26 3.46 19.83
N LYS A 247 -17.39 3.38 18.51
CA LYS A 247 -17.24 2.12 17.74
C LYS A 247 -15.81 1.59 17.82
N TYR A 248 -14.82 2.51 17.80
CA TYR A 248 -13.42 2.15 17.97
C TYR A 248 -13.13 1.51 19.32
N GLU A 249 -13.63 2.11 20.42
CA GLU A 249 -13.46 1.55 21.76
C GLU A 249 -14.17 0.19 21.92
N ALA A 250 -15.37 0.02 21.32
CA ALA A 250 -16.07 -1.26 21.32
C ALA A 250 -15.29 -2.33 20.54
N TRP A 251 -14.78 -2.01 19.36
CA TRP A 251 -13.93 -2.89 18.57
C TRP A 251 -12.63 -3.27 19.31
N LYS A 252 -11.99 -2.30 19.97
CA LYS A 252 -10.79 -2.51 20.77
C LYS A 252 -11.05 -3.49 21.93
N ALA A 253 -12.12 -3.27 22.66
CA ALA A 253 -12.52 -4.15 23.76
C ALA A 253 -12.77 -5.60 23.28
N GLU A 254 -13.42 -5.77 22.13
CA GLU A 254 -13.61 -7.09 21.51
C GLU A 254 -12.27 -7.77 21.18
N LYS A 255 -11.34 -7.03 20.56
CA LYS A 255 -10.01 -7.57 20.19
C LYS A 255 -9.21 -7.97 21.42
N LEU A 256 -9.23 -7.18 22.47
CA LEU A 256 -8.55 -7.49 23.73
C LEU A 256 -9.14 -8.74 24.38
N MET A 257 -10.46 -8.88 24.44
CA MET A 257 -11.09 -10.11 24.97
C MET A 257 -10.68 -11.36 24.17
N VAL A 258 -10.61 -11.26 22.85
CA VAL A 258 -10.16 -12.37 22.00
C VAL A 258 -8.68 -12.69 22.26
N ALA A 259 -7.83 -11.68 22.39
CA ALA A 259 -6.41 -11.87 22.68
C ALA A 259 -6.18 -12.50 24.07
N GLU A 260 -6.92 -12.05 25.11
CA GLU A 260 -6.86 -12.63 26.45
C GLU A 260 -7.31 -14.10 26.46
N ALA A 261 -8.41 -14.42 25.77
CA ALA A 261 -8.88 -15.80 25.65
C ALA A 261 -7.85 -16.69 24.93
N ALA A 262 -7.24 -16.21 23.85
CA ALA A 262 -6.18 -16.92 23.14
C ALA A 262 -4.93 -17.13 24.00
N ALA A 263 -4.53 -16.12 24.78
CA ALA A 263 -3.40 -16.22 25.70
C ALA A 263 -3.65 -17.22 26.84
N ALA A 264 -4.86 -17.21 27.41
CA ALA A 264 -5.27 -18.18 28.43
C ALA A 264 -5.26 -19.63 27.88
N GLU A 265 -5.74 -19.80 26.65
CA GLU A 265 -5.70 -21.09 25.95
C GLU A 265 -4.26 -21.56 25.68
N ALA A 266 -3.40 -20.66 25.20
CA ALA A 266 -2.00 -20.95 24.90
C ALA A 266 -1.16 -21.30 26.16
N SER A 267 -1.54 -20.74 27.33
CA SER A 267 -0.88 -20.99 28.61
C SER A 267 -1.40 -22.21 29.34
N SER A 268 -2.45 -22.88 28.82
CA SER A 268 -3.05 -24.06 29.46
C SER A 268 -2.14 -25.28 29.32
N ASP A 269 -2.13 -26.15 30.35
CA ASP A 269 -1.43 -27.46 30.30
C ASP A 269 -2.19 -28.51 29.46
N LYS A 270 -3.09 -28.08 28.59
CA LYS A 270 -3.88 -28.96 27.72
C LYS A 270 -2.98 -29.65 26.71
N THR A 271 -3.10 -30.97 26.61
CA THR A 271 -2.58 -31.73 25.47
C THR A 271 -3.59 -31.65 24.34
N TRP A 272 -3.12 -31.18 23.20
CA TRP A 272 -3.91 -30.91 21.98
C TRP A 272 -3.96 -32.15 21.10
N THR A 273 -5.13 -32.46 20.56
CA THR A 273 -5.24 -33.50 19.53
C THR A 273 -4.69 -33.02 18.20
N LYS A 274 -4.30 -33.95 17.35
CA LYS A 274 -3.82 -33.63 16.00
C LYS A 274 -4.86 -32.83 15.19
N ASP A 275 -6.15 -33.21 15.31
CA ASP A 275 -7.24 -32.59 14.56
C ASP A 275 -7.49 -31.16 15.00
N GLU A 276 -7.43 -30.88 16.33
CA GLU A 276 -7.53 -29.50 16.85
C GLU A 276 -6.36 -28.63 16.37
N LEU A 277 -5.14 -29.15 16.42
CA LEU A 277 -3.95 -28.42 15.94
C LEU A 277 -3.99 -28.22 14.43
N TYR A 278 -4.40 -29.25 13.67
CA TYR A 278 -4.51 -29.17 12.23
C TYR A 278 -5.51 -28.10 11.79
N ALA A 279 -6.70 -28.09 12.34
CA ALA A 279 -7.75 -27.10 12.01
C ALA A 279 -7.33 -25.66 12.36
N ARG A 280 -6.68 -25.47 13.52
CA ARG A 280 -6.10 -24.16 13.90
C ARG A 280 -4.93 -23.77 12.99
N GLY A 281 -4.07 -24.71 12.67
CA GLY A 281 -2.87 -24.52 11.86
C GLY A 281 -3.18 -24.09 10.42
N GLU A 282 -4.27 -24.58 9.84
CA GLU A 282 -4.70 -24.18 8.50
C GLU A 282 -4.95 -22.67 8.40
N GLY A 283 -5.73 -22.11 9.32
CA GLY A 283 -5.99 -20.66 9.36
C GLY A 283 -4.72 -19.84 9.56
N LEU A 284 -3.87 -20.26 10.51
CA LEU A 284 -2.59 -19.59 10.80
C LEU A 284 -1.62 -19.68 9.62
N TYR A 285 -1.54 -20.82 8.96
CA TYR A 285 -0.74 -21.02 7.76
C TYR A 285 -1.20 -20.09 6.64
N ASN A 286 -2.50 -20.05 6.37
CA ASN A 286 -3.06 -19.19 5.34
C ASN A 286 -2.77 -17.71 5.61
N THR A 287 -2.82 -17.29 6.86
CA THR A 287 -2.54 -15.90 7.27
C THR A 287 -1.05 -15.56 7.20
N ASN A 288 -0.16 -16.48 7.57
CA ASN A 288 1.24 -16.14 7.83
C ASN A 288 2.24 -16.73 6.83
N CYS A 289 1.95 -17.90 6.25
CA CYS A 289 2.94 -18.69 5.49
C CYS A 289 2.61 -18.80 4.00
N SER A 290 1.30 -18.80 3.65
CA SER A 290 0.83 -19.05 2.29
C SER A 290 1.30 -18.03 1.26
N GLY A 291 1.62 -16.81 1.65
CA GLY A 291 2.13 -15.76 0.78
C GLY A 291 3.41 -16.18 0.03
N CYS A 292 4.29 -16.92 0.70
CA CYS A 292 5.52 -17.48 0.11
C CYS A 292 5.37 -18.94 -0.30
N HIS A 293 4.79 -19.76 0.59
CA HIS A 293 4.69 -21.20 0.38
C HIS A 293 3.47 -21.64 -0.42
N GLN A 294 2.57 -20.73 -0.78
CA GLN A 294 1.30 -20.92 -1.45
C GLN A 294 0.27 -21.70 -0.61
N VAL A 295 -1.02 -21.45 -0.81
CA VAL A 295 -2.11 -22.10 -0.07
C VAL A 295 -2.05 -23.64 -0.17
N ASN A 296 -1.61 -24.15 -1.32
CA ASN A 296 -1.43 -25.59 -1.59
C ASN A 296 -0.06 -26.14 -1.19
N GLY A 297 0.79 -25.36 -0.51
CA GLY A 297 2.11 -25.79 -0.05
C GLY A 297 3.16 -26.05 -1.15
N THR A 298 2.89 -25.68 -2.42
CA THR A 298 3.82 -25.96 -3.53
C THR A 298 4.98 -24.98 -3.65
N GLY A 299 4.89 -23.83 -2.96
CA GLY A 299 5.86 -22.75 -3.07
C GLY A 299 5.84 -22.06 -4.43
N MET A 300 6.86 -21.26 -4.70
CA MET A 300 7.10 -20.62 -6.00
C MET A 300 8.42 -21.10 -6.57
N PRO A 301 8.44 -21.86 -7.68
CA PRO A 301 9.66 -22.45 -8.24
C PRO A 301 10.75 -21.39 -8.47
N GLY A 302 11.96 -21.67 -7.97
CA GLY A 302 13.11 -20.77 -8.08
C GLY A 302 13.11 -19.56 -7.14
N VAL A 303 12.03 -19.31 -6.37
CA VAL A 303 11.89 -18.18 -5.45
C VAL A 303 11.67 -18.67 -4.02
N PHE A 304 10.60 -19.42 -3.78
CA PHE A 304 10.27 -19.96 -2.45
C PHE A 304 10.05 -21.47 -2.49
N PRO A 305 10.63 -22.23 -1.56
CA PRO A 305 10.53 -23.70 -1.57
C PRO A 305 9.11 -24.17 -1.29
N GLY A 306 8.71 -25.28 -1.90
CA GLY A 306 7.51 -26.01 -1.53
C GLY A 306 7.67 -26.76 -0.21
N LEU A 307 6.57 -26.96 0.49
CA LEU A 307 6.47 -27.76 1.73
C LEU A 307 5.96 -29.16 1.45
N VAL A 308 5.27 -29.37 0.34
CA VAL A 308 4.78 -30.69 -0.10
C VAL A 308 5.97 -31.62 -0.32
N GLY A 309 6.04 -32.71 0.43
CA GLY A 309 7.12 -33.69 0.36
C GLY A 309 8.51 -33.14 0.74
N SER A 310 8.57 -31.97 1.35
CA SER A 310 9.82 -31.33 1.78
C SER A 310 10.52 -32.19 2.85
N LYS A 311 11.81 -32.43 2.68
CA LYS A 311 12.62 -33.16 3.68
C LYS A 311 12.66 -32.46 5.05
N ILE A 312 12.42 -31.14 5.12
CA ILE A 312 12.32 -30.39 6.37
C ILE A 312 10.92 -30.55 6.94
N ALA A 313 9.89 -30.27 6.15
CA ALA A 313 8.51 -30.30 6.64
C ALA A 313 8.02 -31.73 6.99
N THR A 314 8.56 -32.80 6.35
CA THR A 314 8.15 -34.18 6.60
C THR A 314 9.23 -35.05 7.29
N GLY A 315 10.41 -34.47 7.52
CA GLY A 315 11.54 -35.17 8.14
C GLY A 315 11.62 -34.98 9.66
N ASP A 316 12.83 -34.73 10.13
CA ASP A 316 13.09 -34.48 11.56
C ASP A 316 12.26 -33.32 12.11
N ILE A 317 11.56 -33.57 13.22
CA ILE A 317 10.62 -32.62 13.82
C ILE A 317 11.34 -31.43 14.47
N ASP A 318 12.50 -31.68 15.08
CA ASP A 318 13.27 -30.62 15.74
C ASP A 318 13.89 -29.68 14.70
N ALA A 319 14.31 -30.22 13.55
CA ALA A 319 14.78 -29.41 12.43
C ALA A 319 13.67 -28.51 11.86
N HIS A 320 12.43 -29.02 11.78
CA HIS A 320 11.27 -28.24 11.35
C HIS A 320 10.91 -27.16 12.38
N ILE A 321 10.83 -27.49 13.65
CA ILE A 321 10.62 -26.55 14.75
C ILE A 321 11.68 -25.44 14.71
N ASN A 322 12.94 -25.81 14.59
CA ASN A 322 14.04 -24.86 14.59
C ASN A 322 13.96 -23.86 13.42
N ILE A 323 13.62 -24.30 12.21
CA ILE A 323 13.52 -23.40 11.05
C ILE A 323 12.33 -22.46 11.16
N VAL A 324 11.22 -22.90 11.73
CA VAL A 324 10.06 -22.03 11.95
C VAL A 324 10.33 -21.01 13.07
N LEU A 325 10.95 -21.43 14.16
CA LEU A 325 11.31 -20.54 15.27
C LEU A 325 12.33 -19.46 14.85
N ASN A 326 13.42 -19.88 14.21
CA ASN A 326 14.62 -19.04 14.03
C ASN A 326 14.78 -18.51 12.61
N GLY A 327 13.92 -18.95 11.68
CA GLY A 327 14.09 -18.64 10.27
C GLY A 327 15.32 -19.30 9.64
N LYS A 328 15.71 -18.83 8.46
CA LYS A 328 16.90 -19.29 7.76
C LYS A 328 17.76 -18.11 7.32
N ALA A 329 18.90 -17.96 7.96
CA ALA A 329 19.82 -16.86 7.65
C ALA A 329 20.17 -16.80 6.15
N GLY A 330 20.20 -15.59 5.60
CA GLY A 330 20.48 -15.33 4.18
C GLY A 330 19.32 -15.65 3.22
N THR A 331 18.12 -15.90 3.75
CA THR A 331 16.91 -16.13 2.96
C THR A 331 15.74 -15.27 3.44
N ALA A 332 14.64 -15.25 2.69
CA ALA A 332 13.40 -14.57 3.09
C ALA A 332 12.59 -15.32 4.17
N MET A 333 13.01 -16.54 4.61
CA MET A 333 12.35 -17.26 5.69
C MET A 333 12.66 -16.59 7.04
N ALA A 334 11.70 -15.79 7.51
CA ALA A 334 11.83 -15.04 8.77
C ALA A 334 11.71 -15.95 10.00
N ALA A 335 12.22 -15.48 11.14
CA ALA A 335 11.98 -16.08 12.45
C ALA A 335 10.56 -15.76 12.94
N TRP A 336 9.81 -16.77 13.37
CA TRP A 336 8.43 -16.64 13.84
C TRP A 336 8.28 -16.65 15.36
N ALA A 337 9.37 -16.94 16.08
CA ALA A 337 9.36 -17.02 17.54
C ALA A 337 8.80 -15.78 18.26
N ALA A 338 9.04 -14.58 17.71
CA ALA A 338 8.53 -13.33 18.27
C ALA A 338 7.13 -12.94 17.76
N GLN A 339 6.59 -13.67 16.77
CA GLN A 339 5.36 -13.28 16.08
C GLN A 339 4.16 -14.18 16.44
N LEU A 340 4.43 -15.45 16.75
CA LEU A 340 3.45 -16.47 17.09
C LEU A 340 3.80 -17.11 18.43
N ASN A 341 2.78 -17.41 19.24
CA ASN A 341 2.95 -18.12 20.48
C ASN A 341 3.17 -19.63 20.25
N ASP A 342 3.49 -20.36 21.33
CA ASP A 342 3.85 -21.78 21.22
C ASP A 342 2.71 -22.65 20.70
N LEU A 343 1.46 -22.36 21.05
CA LEU A 343 0.28 -23.07 20.53
C LEU A 343 0.08 -22.80 19.05
N GLU A 344 0.23 -21.56 18.62
CA GLU A 344 0.09 -21.17 17.21
C GLU A 344 1.17 -21.83 16.34
N LEU A 345 2.41 -21.82 16.81
CA LEU A 345 3.52 -22.48 16.12
C LEU A 345 3.35 -24.00 16.06
N ALA A 346 2.92 -24.62 17.17
CA ALA A 346 2.62 -26.05 17.22
C ALA A 346 1.52 -26.43 16.21
N ALA A 347 0.48 -25.59 16.10
CA ALA A 347 -0.62 -25.77 15.17
C ALA A 347 -0.15 -25.66 13.70
N VAL A 348 0.61 -24.60 13.36
CA VAL A 348 1.14 -24.41 12.01
C VAL A 348 2.04 -25.59 11.59
N ILE A 349 2.99 -25.97 12.44
CA ILE A 349 3.90 -27.09 12.14
C ILE A 349 3.12 -28.40 12.00
N THR A 350 2.13 -28.65 12.86
CA THR A 350 1.26 -29.84 12.73
C THR A 350 0.50 -29.83 11.41
N TYR A 351 -0.03 -28.68 10.98
CA TYR A 351 -0.69 -28.55 9.68
C TYR A 351 0.29 -28.84 8.52
N GLU A 352 1.44 -28.18 8.46
CA GLU A 352 2.43 -28.35 7.40
C GLU A 352 2.92 -29.82 7.27
N ARG A 353 3.02 -30.52 8.37
CA ARG A 353 3.43 -31.92 8.43
C ARG A 353 2.35 -32.91 7.95
N ASN A 354 1.08 -32.50 7.92
CA ASN A 354 -0.05 -33.39 7.62
C ASN A 354 -0.94 -32.93 6.45
N ALA A 355 -0.71 -31.71 5.89
CA ALA A 355 -1.50 -31.16 4.78
C ALA A 355 -0.93 -31.55 3.40
N TRP A 356 -1.73 -31.38 2.35
CA TRP A 356 -1.37 -31.50 0.92
C TRP A 356 -0.78 -32.85 0.52
N GLY A 357 -1.06 -33.91 1.26
CA GLY A 357 -0.49 -35.22 1.05
C GLY A 357 0.77 -35.51 1.89
N ASN A 358 1.30 -34.54 2.62
CA ASN A 358 2.17 -34.82 3.75
C ASN A 358 1.35 -35.61 4.80
N ASN A 359 1.86 -36.68 5.32
CA ASN A 359 1.13 -37.51 6.27
C ASN A 359 2.10 -38.14 7.27
N THR A 360 2.76 -37.30 8.07
CA THR A 360 3.70 -37.76 9.09
C THR A 360 2.99 -38.34 10.31
N GLY A 361 1.72 -37.98 10.55
CA GLY A 361 0.94 -38.38 11.70
C GLY A 361 1.26 -37.59 12.98
N ASP A 362 2.23 -36.71 12.96
CA ASP A 362 2.71 -35.95 14.12
C ASP A 362 1.66 -34.93 14.62
N ALA A 363 1.64 -34.72 15.93
CA ALA A 363 0.91 -33.66 16.61
C ALA A 363 1.89 -32.90 17.51
N VAL A 364 2.50 -31.86 16.97
CA VAL A 364 3.48 -31.03 17.69
C VAL A 364 2.78 -30.31 18.83
N GLN A 365 3.29 -30.41 20.06
CA GLN A 365 2.67 -29.80 21.22
C GLN A 365 3.29 -28.43 21.54
N PRO A 366 2.55 -27.51 22.18
CA PRO A 366 3.12 -26.25 22.68
C PRO A 366 4.35 -26.44 23.57
N ALA A 367 4.40 -27.54 24.34
CA ALA A 367 5.54 -27.88 25.18
C ALA A 367 6.83 -28.14 24.39
N ASP A 368 6.73 -28.69 23.17
CA ASP A 368 7.88 -28.93 22.28
C ASP A 368 8.49 -27.58 21.85
N LEU A 369 7.63 -26.62 21.46
CA LEU A 369 8.05 -25.27 21.09
C LEU A 369 8.68 -24.52 22.26
N LYS A 370 8.06 -24.59 23.43
CA LYS A 370 8.58 -23.98 24.66
C LYS A 370 9.95 -24.53 25.01
N SER A 371 10.17 -25.81 24.80
CA SER A 371 11.48 -26.46 25.03
C SER A 371 12.53 -26.01 24.01
N ALA A 372 12.14 -25.78 22.77
CA ALA A 372 13.02 -25.37 21.67
C ALA A 372 13.37 -23.87 21.70
N ARG A 373 12.64 -23.02 22.41
CA ARG A 373 12.93 -21.58 22.56
C ARG A 373 14.11 -21.25 23.49
N LYS A 374 14.77 -22.24 24.04
CA LYS A 374 15.89 -22.07 25.03
C LYS A 374 17.18 -21.62 24.37
#